data_858295c18387c48a394153fc5d17251f
#
_entry.id   858295c18387c48a394153fc5d17251f
#
_cell.length_a   1.000
_cell.length_b   1.000
_cell.length_c   1.000
_cell.angle_alpha   90.00
_cell.angle_beta   90.00
_cell.angle_gamma   90.00
#
_symmetry.space_group_name_H-M   'P 1'
#
loop_
_entity.id
_entity.type
_entity.pdbx_description
1 polymer ?
#
loop_
_entity_poly.entity_id
_entity_poly.type
_entity_poly.pdbx_seq_one_letter_code
_entity_poly.pdbx_strand_id
1 'polypeptide(L)'
;MGRIRQLGRTVLSFLPEIGLIAQPSAHRPAGISAMMTVKNEEDWIEKSVASIADSVDQIVVVDNGSEDGTYRILSDLEKQLGGKLRLFSYPREDFCAAVNFTLSNTSYRWILRWHGDFVARTTGDLAVSILLRRALLLDARRYFCIWTGPISLDGDLFHQYPQPEVELEPFLFVYSPSIHYSQIGRFEVLQVPWYYKRVEWRELYFFHMRSVKPARRMLYRFFWTEWMALPEKSRFPTLDSYVRHRITEVYGTTDLSEALRRHLRDAASKLVPYDQDRFGDYPAIIEKEVRQPKYRLIYKGGGVVSRNDIETPSDSVNSSEEGRATR
;
A
#
# COMPACT_ATOMS: atom_id res chain seq x y z
N MET A 1 29.20 1.15 13.42
CA MET A 1 28.38 0.04 14.00
C MET A 1 27.61 -0.79 12.99
N GLY A 2 27.16 -0.26 11.83
CA GLY A 2 26.37 -1.01 10.83
C GLY A 2 27.08 -2.21 10.19
N ARG A 3 28.32 -2.08 9.74
CA ARG A 3 29.06 -3.15 9.04
C ARG A 3 29.34 -4.40 9.89
N ILE A 4 29.68 -4.24 11.17
CA ILE A 4 29.95 -5.38 12.08
C ILE A 4 28.64 -6.15 12.36
N ARG A 5 27.51 -5.47 12.56
CA ARG A 5 26.20 -6.11 12.73
C ARG A 5 25.76 -6.86 11.45
N GLN A 6 26.07 -6.32 10.28
CA GLN A 6 25.75 -6.94 9.00
C GLN A 6 26.62 -8.18 8.75
N LEU A 7 27.89 -8.16 9.09
CA LEU A 7 28.81 -9.31 9.00
C LEU A 7 28.35 -10.43 9.94
N GLY A 8 28.00 -10.09 11.19
CA GLY A 8 27.47 -11.03 12.17
C GLY A 8 26.18 -11.72 11.67
N ARG A 9 25.21 -10.97 11.13
CA ARG A 9 24.00 -11.54 10.53
C ARG A 9 24.28 -12.45 9.35
N THR A 10 25.29 -12.13 8.53
CA THR A 10 25.67 -12.98 7.39
C THR A 10 26.19 -14.34 7.88
N VAL A 11 27.04 -14.38 8.89
CA VAL A 11 27.53 -15.62 9.50
C VAL A 11 26.39 -16.43 10.14
N LEU A 12 25.57 -15.77 10.93
CA LEU A 12 24.45 -16.42 11.64
C LEU A 12 23.37 -16.94 10.69
N SER A 13 23.26 -16.41 9.49
CA SER A 13 22.29 -16.88 8.48
C SER A 13 22.62 -18.25 7.90
N PHE A 14 23.78 -18.85 8.22
CA PHE A 14 24.13 -20.24 7.87
C PHE A 14 23.67 -21.27 8.90
N LEU A 15 23.23 -20.87 10.09
CA LEU A 15 22.83 -21.80 11.15
C LEU A 15 21.72 -22.77 10.76
N PRO A 16 20.70 -22.39 9.97
CA PRO A 16 19.72 -23.35 9.48
C PRO A 16 20.33 -24.37 8.50
N GLU A 17 21.32 -23.98 7.70
CA GLU A 17 21.98 -24.84 6.73
C GLU A 17 22.77 -25.95 7.40
N ILE A 18 23.42 -25.68 8.55
CA ILE A 18 24.19 -26.65 9.34
C ILE A 18 23.33 -27.35 10.42
N GLY A 19 22.02 -27.15 10.42
CA GLY A 19 21.08 -27.84 11.30
C GLY A 19 20.98 -27.33 12.73
N LEU A 20 21.61 -26.18 13.07
CA LEU A 20 21.48 -25.57 14.41
C LEU A 20 20.17 -24.82 14.61
N ILE A 21 19.47 -24.52 13.54
CA ILE A 21 18.10 -23.94 13.52
C ILE A 21 17.30 -24.75 12.51
N ALA A 22 16.01 -24.97 12.79
CA ALA A 22 15.12 -25.66 11.86
C ALA A 22 15.08 -24.93 10.50
N GLN A 23 15.19 -25.71 9.42
CA GLN A 23 15.16 -25.16 8.06
C GLN A 23 13.76 -24.66 7.68
N PRO A 24 13.61 -23.73 6.72
CA PRO A 24 12.31 -23.23 6.28
C PRO A 24 11.34 -24.34 5.83
N SER A 25 11.85 -25.40 5.21
CA SER A 25 11.06 -26.54 4.74
C SER A 25 10.40 -27.35 5.87
N ALA A 26 10.92 -27.27 7.10
CA ALA A 26 10.31 -27.91 8.26
C ALA A 26 9.00 -27.21 8.70
N HIS A 27 8.78 -25.96 8.29
CA HIS A 27 7.62 -25.20 8.69
C HIS A 27 6.54 -25.13 7.60
N ARG A 28 6.95 -24.97 6.34
CA ARG A 28 6.00 -24.75 5.23
C ARG A 28 6.51 -25.31 3.90
N PRO A 29 5.61 -25.77 3.02
CA PRO A 29 5.97 -26.23 1.68
C PRO A 29 6.53 -25.10 0.82
N ALA A 30 7.19 -25.47 -0.27
CA ALA A 30 7.66 -24.52 -1.28
C ALA A 30 6.47 -23.81 -1.91
N GLY A 31 6.68 -22.54 -2.27
CA GLY A 31 5.68 -21.67 -2.89
C GLY A 31 5.66 -20.29 -2.24
N ILE A 32 4.74 -19.46 -2.73
CA ILE A 32 4.60 -18.04 -2.36
C ILE A 32 3.17 -17.75 -1.94
N SER A 33 2.97 -17.24 -0.72
CA SER A 33 1.71 -16.64 -0.30
C SER A 33 1.84 -15.11 -0.37
N ALA A 34 0.98 -14.44 -1.12
CA ALA A 34 0.75 -13.01 -0.95
C ALA A 34 -0.15 -12.78 0.26
N MET A 35 0.24 -11.86 1.14
CA MET A 35 -0.55 -11.41 2.29
C MET A 35 -0.96 -9.96 2.12
N MET A 36 -2.25 -9.68 2.25
CA MET A 36 -2.83 -8.36 2.06
C MET A 36 -3.76 -8.02 3.22
N THR A 37 -3.49 -6.94 3.95
CA THR A 37 -4.43 -6.36 4.92
C THR A 37 -4.89 -5.05 4.34
N VAL A 38 -6.19 -4.92 4.10
CA VAL A 38 -6.76 -3.80 3.33
C VAL A 38 -7.89 -3.10 4.10
N LYS A 39 -8.08 -1.82 3.77
CA LYS A 39 -9.25 -1.04 4.20
C LYS A 39 -9.52 0.07 3.20
N ASN A 40 -10.70 0.05 2.58
CA ASN A 40 -11.18 1.07 1.64
C ASN A 40 -10.24 1.22 0.41
N GLU A 41 -10.05 0.18 -0.37
CA GLU A 41 -9.17 0.14 -1.54
C GLU A 41 -9.94 -0.13 -2.86
N GLU A 42 -11.23 0.23 -2.94
CA GLU A 42 -12.11 -0.08 -4.09
C GLU A 42 -11.55 0.37 -5.45
N ASP A 43 -10.74 1.45 -5.47
CA ASP A 43 -10.17 1.98 -6.70
C ASP A 43 -9.10 1.07 -7.31
N TRP A 44 -8.36 0.36 -6.46
CA TRP A 44 -7.14 -0.34 -6.91
C TRP A 44 -7.11 -1.82 -6.58
N ILE A 45 -7.94 -2.30 -5.66
CA ILE A 45 -7.84 -3.68 -5.13
C ILE A 45 -7.97 -4.75 -6.23
N GLU A 46 -8.84 -4.54 -7.22
CA GLU A 46 -9.01 -5.46 -8.36
C GLU A 46 -7.71 -5.57 -9.17
N LYS A 47 -7.13 -4.42 -9.55
CA LYS A 47 -5.87 -4.35 -10.31
C LYS A 47 -4.69 -4.87 -9.49
N SER A 48 -4.69 -4.57 -8.19
CA SER A 48 -3.67 -5.04 -7.26
C SER A 48 -3.62 -6.56 -7.22
N VAL A 49 -4.75 -7.20 -6.96
CA VAL A 49 -4.86 -8.67 -6.93
C VAL A 49 -4.53 -9.27 -8.30
N ALA A 50 -5.13 -8.76 -9.37
CA ALA A 50 -4.94 -9.29 -10.72
C ALA A 50 -3.46 -9.20 -11.17
N SER A 51 -2.72 -8.15 -10.73
CA SER A 51 -1.31 -7.96 -11.12
C SER A 51 -0.35 -9.01 -10.56
N ILE A 52 -0.74 -9.74 -9.51
CA ILE A 52 0.10 -10.77 -8.88
C ILE A 52 -0.50 -12.18 -8.97
N ALA A 53 -1.79 -12.30 -9.34
CA ALA A 53 -2.53 -13.55 -9.24
C ALA A 53 -1.84 -14.74 -9.93
N ASP A 54 -1.25 -14.53 -11.11
CA ASP A 54 -0.57 -15.60 -11.86
C ASP A 54 0.85 -15.90 -11.36
N SER A 55 1.37 -15.07 -10.46
CA SER A 55 2.78 -15.15 -10.01
C SER A 55 2.94 -15.73 -8.59
N VAL A 56 1.84 -15.96 -7.87
CA VAL A 56 1.83 -16.51 -6.50
C VAL A 56 0.97 -17.77 -6.41
N ASP A 57 1.21 -18.59 -5.39
CA ASP A 57 0.45 -19.83 -5.17
C ASP A 57 -0.80 -19.63 -4.31
N GLN A 58 -0.80 -18.59 -3.49
CA GLN A 58 -1.90 -18.25 -2.59
C GLN A 58 -1.98 -16.72 -2.42
N ILE A 59 -3.20 -16.21 -2.29
CA ILE A 59 -3.47 -14.82 -1.90
C ILE A 59 -4.36 -14.85 -0.66
N VAL A 60 -3.88 -14.31 0.44
CA VAL A 60 -4.64 -14.15 1.68
C VAL A 60 -4.96 -12.67 1.86
N VAL A 61 -6.24 -12.34 1.84
CA VAL A 61 -6.71 -10.97 2.02
C VAL A 61 -7.52 -10.87 3.30
N VAL A 62 -7.16 -9.92 4.13
CA VAL A 62 -7.93 -9.56 5.34
C VAL A 62 -8.49 -8.15 5.12
N ASP A 63 -9.79 -8.06 5.03
CA ASP A 63 -10.51 -6.79 5.05
C ASP A 63 -10.66 -6.31 6.50
N ASN A 64 -10.05 -5.16 6.80
CA ASN A 64 -10.08 -4.55 8.13
C ASN A 64 -11.24 -3.56 8.29
N GLY A 65 -12.43 -3.95 7.82
CA GLY A 65 -13.64 -3.16 7.97
C GLY A 65 -13.75 -2.04 6.94
N SER A 66 -13.69 -2.37 5.66
CA SER A 66 -13.96 -1.43 4.57
C SER A 66 -15.43 -1.00 4.55
N GLU A 67 -15.65 0.27 4.24
CA GLU A 67 -16.96 0.91 4.15
C GLU A 67 -17.34 1.27 2.69
N ASP A 68 -16.40 1.07 1.75
CA ASP A 68 -16.55 1.24 0.31
C ASP A 68 -16.80 -0.10 -0.41
N GLY A 69 -16.63 -0.14 -1.74
CA GLY A 69 -16.81 -1.34 -2.56
C GLY A 69 -15.75 -2.42 -2.38
N THR A 70 -14.71 -2.22 -1.56
CA THR A 70 -13.56 -3.13 -1.44
C THR A 70 -13.94 -4.57 -1.12
N TYR A 71 -14.76 -4.78 -0.06
CA TYR A 71 -15.15 -6.13 0.35
C TYR A 71 -15.95 -6.87 -0.73
N ARG A 72 -16.85 -6.16 -1.41
CA ARG A 72 -17.64 -6.72 -2.51
C ARG A 72 -16.75 -7.15 -3.67
N ILE A 73 -15.81 -6.30 -4.09
CA ILE A 73 -14.85 -6.61 -5.16
C ILE A 73 -14.01 -7.84 -4.78
N LEU A 74 -13.51 -7.90 -3.55
CA LEU A 74 -12.72 -9.04 -3.06
C LEU A 74 -13.54 -10.34 -3.00
N SER A 75 -14.81 -10.29 -2.59
CA SER A 75 -15.69 -11.45 -2.58
C SER A 75 -15.93 -12.01 -4.00
N ASP A 76 -16.04 -11.13 -4.99
CA ASP A 76 -16.18 -11.56 -6.39
C ASP A 76 -14.86 -12.13 -6.95
N LEU A 77 -13.72 -11.56 -6.58
CA LEU A 77 -12.39 -12.11 -6.92
C LEU A 77 -12.13 -13.47 -6.25
N GLU A 78 -12.57 -13.68 -5.01
CA GLU A 78 -12.47 -14.97 -4.32
C GLU A 78 -13.21 -16.06 -5.09
N LYS A 79 -14.43 -15.78 -5.58
CA LYS A 79 -15.19 -16.71 -6.42
C LYS A 79 -14.49 -17.02 -7.74
N GLN A 80 -13.90 -15.98 -8.39
CA GLN A 80 -13.22 -16.11 -9.67
C GLN A 80 -11.91 -16.88 -9.57
N LEU A 81 -11.12 -16.64 -8.52
CA LEU A 81 -9.81 -17.25 -8.31
C LEU A 81 -9.88 -18.58 -7.53
N GLY A 82 -11.07 -18.96 -7.07
CA GLY A 82 -11.29 -20.17 -6.31
C GLY A 82 -10.41 -20.25 -5.07
N GLY A 83 -9.95 -21.44 -4.68
CA GLY A 83 -9.14 -21.63 -3.48
C GLY A 83 -7.79 -20.91 -3.44
N LYS A 84 -7.38 -20.25 -4.54
CA LYS A 84 -6.16 -19.47 -4.60
C LYS A 84 -6.24 -18.18 -3.79
N LEU A 85 -7.39 -17.49 -3.80
CA LEU A 85 -7.67 -16.33 -2.96
C LEU A 85 -8.54 -16.76 -1.78
N ARG A 86 -8.17 -16.33 -0.57
CA ARG A 86 -8.93 -16.53 0.66
C ARG A 86 -9.18 -15.15 1.29
N LEU A 87 -10.46 -14.79 1.41
CA LEU A 87 -10.90 -13.54 1.99
C LEU A 87 -11.35 -13.75 3.45
N PHE A 88 -10.89 -12.85 4.32
CA PHE A 88 -11.33 -12.79 5.72
C PHE A 88 -11.82 -11.39 6.05
N SER A 89 -12.89 -11.30 6.82
CA SER A 89 -13.31 -10.05 7.46
C SER A 89 -12.78 -10.05 8.90
N TYR A 90 -11.96 -9.05 9.24
CA TYR A 90 -11.35 -8.93 10.56
C TYR A 90 -11.22 -7.46 10.96
N PRO A 91 -12.35 -6.78 11.21
CA PRO A 91 -12.35 -5.36 11.59
C PRO A 91 -11.75 -5.19 12.98
N ARG A 92 -10.55 -4.60 13.05
CA ARG A 92 -9.84 -4.29 14.30
C ARG A 92 -9.31 -2.88 14.27
N GLU A 93 -9.37 -2.19 15.41
CA GLU A 93 -8.69 -0.91 15.58
C GLU A 93 -7.16 -1.10 15.55
N ASP A 94 -6.67 -2.19 16.14
CA ASP A 94 -5.27 -2.58 16.06
C ASP A 94 -4.97 -3.19 14.68
N PHE A 95 -4.45 -2.34 13.78
CA PHE A 95 -4.05 -2.76 12.45
C PHE A 95 -2.93 -3.79 12.46
N CYS A 96 -2.01 -3.72 13.45
CA CYS A 96 -0.93 -4.69 13.60
C CYS A 96 -1.46 -6.10 13.90
N ALA A 97 -2.53 -6.22 14.70
CA ALA A 97 -3.21 -7.48 14.94
C ALA A 97 -3.82 -8.05 13.64
N ALA A 98 -4.42 -7.20 12.79
CA ALA A 98 -4.94 -7.63 11.50
C ALA A 98 -3.84 -8.10 10.55
N VAL A 99 -2.68 -7.43 10.52
CA VAL A 99 -1.52 -7.85 9.71
C VAL A 99 -0.96 -9.20 10.19
N ASN A 100 -0.84 -9.41 11.50
CA ASN A 100 -0.40 -10.69 12.06
C ASN A 100 -1.42 -11.82 11.81
N PHE A 101 -2.71 -11.52 11.88
CA PHE A 101 -3.76 -12.47 11.51
C PHE A 101 -3.65 -12.85 10.02
N THR A 102 -3.38 -11.88 9.13
CA THR A 102 -3.13 -12.17 7.71
C THR A 102 -1.93 -13.12 7.55
N LEU A 103 -0.81 -12.83 8.22
CA LEU A 103 0.41 -13.64 8.17
C LEU A 103 0.14 -15.07 8.65
N SER A 104 -0.62 -15.25 9.72
CA SER A 104 -0.93 -16.56 10.31
C SER A 104 -1.78 -17.44 9.38
N ASN A 105 -2.55 -16.85 8.47
CA ASN A 105 -3.39 -17.55 7.50
C ASN A 105 -2.68 -17.88 6.18
N THR A 106 -1.43 -17.46 6.00
CA THR A 106 -0.60 -17.85 4.84
C THR A 106 -0.07 -19.29 4.99
N SER A 107 0.14 -20.00 3.88
CA SER A 107 0.46 -21.44 3.89
C SER A 107 1.85 -21.76 3.32
N TYR A 108 2.39 -20.93 2.43
CA TYR A 108 3.63 -21.22 1.72
C TYR A 108 4.86 -20.60 2.37
N ARG A 109 6.03 -21.10 1.97
CA ARG A 109 7.34 -20.74 2.55
C ARG A 109 7.70 -19.27 2.36
N TRP A 110 7.48 -18.73 1.16
CA TRP A 110 7.71 -17.33 0.87
C TRP A 110 6.46 -16.50 1.12
N ILE A 111 6.63 -15.37 1.73
CA ILE A 111 5.57 -14.40 2.00
C ILE A 111 5.87 -13.14 1.21
N LEU A 112 4.96 -12.78 0.32
CA LEU A 112 4.93 -11.49 -0.35
C LEU A 112 3.95 -10.60 0.42
N ARG A 113 4.46 -9.59 1.14
CA ARG A 113 3.62 -8.53 1.70
C ARG A 113 3.16 -7.64 0.55
N TRP A 114 1.86 -7.56 0.35
CA TRP A 114 1.27 -6.82 -0.75
C TRP A 114 0.20 -5.86 -0.23
N HIS A 115 0.10 -4.65 -0.82
CA HIS A 115 -0.90 -3.67 -0.42
C HIS A 115 -2.04 -3.61 -1.44
N GLY A 116 -3.24 -3.22 -0.98
CA GLY A 116 -4.42 -3.13 -1.83
C GLY A 116 -4.33 -2.10 -2.96
N ASP A 117 -3.35 -1.22 -2.89
CA ASP A 117 -3.05 -0.16 -3.84
C ASP A 117 -1.67 -0.32 -4.53
N PHE A 118 -1.08 -1.50 -4.46
CA PHE A 118 0.08 -1.86 -5.27
C PHE A 118 -0.36 -2.46 -6.60
N VAL A 119 0.32 -2.10 -7.68
CA VAL A 119 0.11 -2.70 -9.00
C VAL A 119 1.44 -3.10 -9.59
N ALA A 120 1.61 -4.40 -9.84
CA ALA A 120 2.84 -4.93 -10.39
C ALA A 120 2.91 -4.78 -11.91
N ARG A 121 4.14 -4.73 -12.43
CA ARG A 121 4.40 -5.02 -13.83
C ARG A 121 4.20 -6.51 -14.07
N THR A 122 3.40 -6.85 -15.07
CA THR A 122 3.06 -8.23 -15.41
C THR A 122 3.86 -8.75 -16.60
N THR A 123 4.55 -7.87 -17.32
CA THR A 123 5.31 -8.18 -18.54
C THR A 123 6.68 -7.50 -18.53
N GLY A 124 7.58 -7.94 -19.41
CA GLY A 124 8.94 -7.41 -19.57
C GLY A 124 9.91 -7.87 -18.48
N ASP A 125 11.11 -7.31 -18.51
CA ASP A 125 12.23 -7.71 -17.63
C ASP A 125 12.02 -7.32 -16.16
N LEU A 126 11.10 -6.40 -15.91
CA LEU A 126 10.71 -5.96 -14.56
C LEU A 126 9.34 -6.53 -14.16
N ALA A 127 8.87 -7.61 -14.80
CA ALA A 127 7.66 -8.29 -14.35
C ALA A 127 7.85 -8.86 -12.93
N VAL A 128 6.80 -8.78 -12.11
CA VAL A 128 6.83 -9.30 -10.73
C VAL A 128 7.16 -10.79 -10.69
N SER A 129 6.80 -11.55 -11.71
CA SER A 129 7.17 -12.97 -11.85
C SER A 129 8.68 -13.19 -11.90
N ILE A 130 9.47 -12.22 -12.39
CA ILE A 130 10.95 -12.26 -12.40
C ILE A 130 11.47 -12.11 -10.97
N LEU A 131 10.96 -11.11 -10.21
CA LEU A 131 11.28 -10.92 -8.80
C LEU A 131 11.04 -12.20 -8.00
N LEU A 132 9.85 -12.79 -8.16
CA LEU A 132 9.43 -13.96 -7.38
C LEU A 132 10.21 -15.22 -7.78
N ARG A 133 10.46 -15.44 -9.08
CA ARG A 133 11.34 -16.56 -9.53
C ARG A 133 12.76 -16.41 -9.00
N ARG A 134 13.33 -15.20 -9.00
CA ARG A 134 14.64 -14.93 -8.41
C ARG A 134 14.70 -15.30 -6.92
N ALA A 135 13.62 -15.03 -6.18
CA ALA A 135 13.53 -15.42 -4.77
C ALA A 135 13.49 -16.94 -4.59
N LEU A 136 12.71 -17.65 -5.43
CA LEU A 136 12.61 -19.11 -5.38
C LEU A 136 13.94 -19.83 -5.72
N LEU A 137 14.85 -19.17 -6.41
CA LEU A 137 16.19 -19.70 -6.72
C LEU A 137 17.19 -19.54 -5.57
N LEU A 138 16.86 -18.81 -4.51
CA LEU A 138 17.70 -18.71 -3.32
C LEU A 138 17.73 -20.04 -2.55
N ASP A 139 18.82 -20.25 -1.79
CA ASP A 139 19.02 -21.49 -1.03
C ASP A 139 17.84 -21.76 -0.09
N ALA A 140 17.09 -22.82 -0.39
CA ALA A 140 15.88 -23.20 0.33
C ALA A 140 16.12 -23.61 1.81
N ARG A 141 17.39 -23.83 2.20
CA ARG A 141 17.77 -24.18 3.58
C ARG A 141 17.95 -22.96 4.48
N ARG A 142 17.87 -21.73 3.93
CA ARG A 142 18.18 -20.47 4.61
C ARG A 142 16.96 -19.56 4.67
N TYR A 143 16.96 -18.65 5.63
CA TYR A 143 15.97 -17.59 5.75
C TYR A 143 16.45 -16.29 5.10
N PHE A 144 15.64 -15.74 4.25
CA PHE A 144 15.90 -14.47 3.56
C PHE A 144 14.80 -13.46 3.89
N CYS A 145 15.22 -12.21 3.97
CA CYS A 145 14.32 -11.06 4.00
C CYS A 145 14.79 -10.11 2.89
N ILE A 146 13.99 -9.98 1.84
CA ILE A 146 14.30 -9.20 0.65
C ILE A 146 13.65 -7.83 0.80
N TRP A 147 14.48 -6.82 0.71
CA TRP A 147 14.09 -5.43 0.73
C TRP A 147 14.01 -4.94 -0.71
N THR A 148 12.84 -4.47 -1.11
CA THR A 148 12.56 -3.88 -2.41
C THR A 148 11.56 -2.75 -2.22
N GLY A 149 11.25 -1.97 -3.25
CA GLY A 149 10.35 -0.84 -3.09
C GLY A 149 9.52 -0.55 -4.32
N PRO A 150 8.41 0.19 -4.14
CA PRO A 150 7.55 0.64 -5.23
C PRO A 150 8.04 1.95 -5.86
N ILE A 151 7.52 2.21 -7.05
CA ILE A 151 7.40 3.55 -7.60
C ILE A 151 6.11 4.15 -7.05
N SER A 152 6.18 5.22 -6.25
CA SER A 152 4.98 5.84 -5.67
C SER A 152 4.42 6.93 -6.58
N LEU A 153 3.13 6.85 -6.89
CA LEU A 153 2.37 7.90 -7.58
C LEU A 153 1.48 8.64 -6.59
N ASP A 154 1.44 9.95 -6.71
CA ASP A 154 0.79 10.83 -5.74
C ASP A 154 -0.04 11.92 -6.43
N GLY A 155 -1.24 12.16 -5.89
CA GLY A 155 -2.19 13.15 -6.39
C GLY A 155 -3.01 12.64 -7.58
N ASP A 156 -2.34 12.16 -8.61
CA ASP A 156 -2.90 11.46 -9.77
C ASP A 156 -1.88 10.47 -10.34
N LEU A 157 -2.17 9.88 -11.50
CA LEU A 157 -1.27 8.91 -12.15
C LEU A 157 -0.02 9.55 -12.78
N PHE A 158 0.01 10.88 -12.95
CA PHE A 158 1.04 11.58 -13.71
C PHE A 158 2.05 12.31 -12.84
N HIS A 159 1.92 12.20 -11.51
CA HIS A 159 2.77 12.92 -10.56
C HIS A 159 3.29 12.01 -9.46
N GLN A 160 4.39 12.42 -8.86
CA GLN A 160 5.06 11.75 -7.75
C GLN A 160 5.76 12.77 -6.84
N TYR A 161 6.04 12.40 -5.60
CA TYR A 161 7.03 13.13 -4.84
C TYR A 161 8.42 12.91 -5.43
N PRO A 162 9.34 13.90 -5.35
CA PRO A 162 10.73 13.67 -5.72
C PRO A 162 11.29 12.47 -4.98
N GLN A 163 11.71 11.43 -5.72
CA GLN A 163 12.30 10.22 -5.16
C GLN A 163 13.77 10.12 -5.60
N PRO A 164 14.72 10.75 -4.89
CA PRO A 164 16.14 10.64 -5.21
C PRO A 164 16.63 9.21 -5.08
N GLU A 165 16.11 8.48 -4.08
CA GLU A 165 16.32 7.05 -3.88
C GLU A 165 14.97 6.36 -3.64
N VAL A 166 14.88 5.07 -4.05
CA VAL A 166 13.71 4.25 -3.75
C VAL A 166 13.77 3.78 -2.31
N GLU A 167 12.71 4.03 -1.57
CA GLU A 167 12.56 3.51 -0.21
C GLU A 167 12.35 1.99 -0.28
N LEU A 168 13.25 1.25 0.36
CA LEU A 168 13.19 -0.21 0.41
C LEU A 168 12.54 -0.67 1.71
N GLU A 169 11.59 -1.59 1.60
CA GLU A 169 10.94 -2.25 2.72
C GLU A 169 11.00 -3.78 2.58
N PRO A 170 10.79 -4.54 3.66
CA PRO A 170 10.84 -6.00 3.66
C PRO A 170 9.57 -6.60 3.07
N PHE A 171 9.33 -6.42 1.77
CA PHE A 171 8.12 -6.90 1.11
C PHE A 171 8.11 -8.40 0.78
N LEU A 172 9.28 -9.06 0.74
CA LEU A 172 9.34 -10.48 0.41
C LEU A 172 10.27 -11.21 1.40
N PHE A 173 9.76 -12.18 2.12
CA PHE A 173 10.53 -12.88 3.14
C PHE A 173 10.13 -14.35 3.29
N VAL A 174 11.03 -15.15 3.81
CA VAL A 174 10.78 -16.54 4.16
C VAL A 174 10.05 -16.60 5.50
N TYR A 175 8.99 -17.40 5.62
CA TYR A 175 8.28 -17.57 6.88
C TYR A 175 9.12 -18.33 7.91
N SER A 176 9.05 -17.89 9.17
CA SER A 176 9.40 -18.68 10.35
C SER A 176 8.39 -18.43 11.46
N PRO A 177 8.25 -19.35 12.44
CA PRO A 177 7.33 -19.14 13.58
C PRO A 177 7.66 -17.89 14.43
N SER A 178 8.91 -17.41 14.36
CA SER A 178 9.38 -16.25 15.15
C SER A 178 9.17 -14.92 14.44
N ILE A 179 8.76 -14.94 13.14
CA ILE A 179 8.54 -13.69 12.41
C ILE A 179 7.13 -13.15 12.70
N HIS A 180 7.03 -11.87 13.00
CA HIS A 180 5.76 -11.22 13.31
C HIS A 180 5.87 -9.71 13.09
N TYR A 181 4.75 -9.02 13.08
CA TYR A 181 4.71 -7.56 13.08
C TYR A 181 4.49 -7.02 14.50
N SER A 182 5.17 -5.93 14.82
CA SER A 182 4.97 -5.18 16.06
C SER A 182 4.67 -3.73 15.76
N GLN A 183 3.81 -3.12 16.57
CA GLN A 183 3.56 -1.69 16.50
C GLN A 183 4.76 -0.93 17.04
N ILE A 184 5.37 -0.08 16.20
CA ILE A 184 6.45 0.84 16.60
C ILE A 184 6.02 2.27 16.21
N GLY A 185 5.65 3.05 17.21
CA GLY A 185 5.01 4.34 16.96
C GLY A 185 3.70 4.16 16.20
N ARG A 186 3.61 4.75 15.01
CA ARG A 186 2.44 4.66 14.12
C ARG A 186 2.54 3.58 13.03
N PHE A 187 3.64 2.82 13.01
CA PHE A 187 3.92 1.85 11.95
C PHE A 187 3.89 0.42 12.48
N GLU A 188 3.39 -0.49 11.67
CA GLU A 188 3.58 -1.91 11.83
C GLU A 188 4.92 -2.31 11.21
N VAL A 189 5.84 -2.77 12.04
CA VAL A 189 7.22 -3.09 11.64
C VAL A 189 7.44 -4.60 11.74
N LEU A 190 7.92 -5.19 10.64
CA LEU A 190 8.28 -6.61 10.61
C LEU A 190 9.48 -6.88 11.54
N GLN A 191 9.26 -7.72 12.53
CA GLN A 191 10.30 -8.20 13.44
C GLN A 191 11.01 -9.38 12.79
N VAL A 192 12.18 -9.10 12.23
CA VAL A 192 12.97 -10.08 11.48
C VAL A 192 13.98 -10.74 12.42
N PRO A 193 13.92 -12.07 12.65
CA PRO A 193 14.88 -12.78 13.49
C PRO A 193 16.33 -12.59 13.02
N TRP A 194 17.25 -12.69 13.95
CA TRP A 194 18.69 -12.42 13.73
C TRP A 194 19.36 -13.37 12.75
N TYR A 195 18.83 -14.55 12.52
CA TYR A 195 19.34 -15.55 11.57
C TYR A 195 18.86 -15.34 10.12
N TYR A 196 18.12 -14.28 9.82
CA TYR A 196 17.75 -13.94 8.45
C TYR A 196 18.86 -13.20 7.72
N LYS A 197 19.10 -13.60 6.49
CA LYS A 197 19.93 -12.83 5.55
C LYS A 197 19.10 -11.73 4.92
N ARG A 198 19.47 -10.47 5.17
CA ARG A 198 18.92 -9.32 4.45
C ARG A 198 19.53 -9.26 3.05
N VAL A 199 18.67 -9.08 2.04
CA VAL A 199 19.05 -8.85 0.65
C VAL A 199 18.31 -7.61 0.16
N GLU A 200 18.98 -6.75 -0.59
CA GLU A 200 18.37 -5.55 -1.18
C GLU A 200 18.32 -5.72 -2.69
N TRP A 201 17.12 -5.62 -3.25
CA TRP A 201 16.89 -5.59 -4.68
C TRP A 201 16.25 -4.24 -5.03
N ARG A 202 16.96 -3.45 -5.85
CA ARG A 202 16.60 -2.06 -6.17
C ARG A 202 15.88 -1.92 -7.49
N GLU A 203 15.68 -3.00 -8.20
CA GLU A 203 14.88 -3.05 -9.42
C GLU A 203 13.39 -2.81 -9.08
N LEU A 204 12.67 -2.08 -9.92
CA LEU A 204 11.34 -1.55 -9.64
C LEU A 204 10.27 -2.38 -10.35
N TYR A 205 9.72 -3.34 -9.64
CA TYR A 205 8.78 -4.33 -10.16
C TYR A 205 7.31 -3.90 -10.04
N PHE A 206 7.00 -2.87 -9.24
CA PHE A 206 5.61 -2.50 -8.95
C PHE A 206 5.47 -1.03 -8.57
N PHE A 207 4.23 -0.56 -8.69
CA PHE A 207 3.79 0.79 -8.38
C PHE A 207 2.95 0.80 -7.11
N HIS A 208 3.00 1.91 -6.39
CA HIS A 208 2.15 2.22 -5.26
C HIS A 208 1.25 3.41 -5.62
N MET A 209 -0.04 3.18 -5.75
CA MET A 209 -1.04 4.21 -6.02
C MET A 209 -1.38 5.00 -4.74
N ARG A 210 -0.34 5.50 -4.10
CA ARG A 210 -0.31 6.00 -2.72
C ARG A 210 -1.41 7.03 -2.42
N SER A 211 -1.55 8.03 -3.30
CA SER A 211 -2.54 9.09 -3.18
C SER A 211 -3.41 9.24 -4.44
N VAL A 212 -3.44 8.22 -5.29
CA VAL A 212 -4.33 8.16 -6.46
C VAL A 212 -5.65 7.56 -6.02
N LYS A 213 -6.35 8.28 -5.12
CA LYS A 213 -7.55 7.86 -4.39
C LYS A 213 -8.44 9.08 -4.17
N PRO A 214 -9.72 8.94 -3.73
CA PRO A 214 -10.59 10.07 -3.44
C PRO A 214 -9.90 11.10 -2.55
N ALA A 215 -10.08 12.40 -2.85
CA ALA A 215 -9.44 13.50 -2.10
C ALA A 215 -9.78 13.45 -0.60
N ARG A 216 -11.05 13.13 -0.28
CA ARG A 216 -11.49 12.94 1.11
C ARG A 216 -10.64 11.88 1.82
N ARG A 217 -10.32 10.77 1.15
CA ARG A 217 -9.52 9.69 1.73
C ARG A 217 -8.08 10.13 1.98
N MET A 218 -7.49 10.94 1.09
CA MET A 218 -6.15 11.51 1.28
C MET A 218 -6.11 12.37 2.56
N LEU A 219 -7.05 13.28 2.75
CA LEU A 219 -7.16 14.13 3.93
C LEU A 219 -7.37 13.31 5.22
N TYR A 220 -8.30 12.35 5.20
CA TYR A 220 -8.57 11.48 6.35
C TYR A 220 -7.36 10.61 6.70
N ARG A 221 -6.64 10.08 5.71
CA ARG A 221 -5.40 9.32 5.92
C ARG A 221 -4.29 10.18 6.52
N PHE A 222 -4.18 11.45 6.10
CA PHE A 222 -3.23 12.39 6.67
C PHE A 222 -3.46 12.58 8.18
N PHE A 223 -4.69 12.85 8.60
CA PHE A 223 -5.03 13.04 10.01
C PHE A 223 -5.16 11.72 10.80
N TRP A 224 -5.38 10.59 10.14
CA TRP A 224 -5.48 9.29 10.80
C TRP A 224 -4.22 8.96 11.59
N THR A 225 -3.04 9.26 11.06
CA THR A 225 -1.77 8.98 11.74
C THR A 225 -1.60 9.82 13.02
N GLU A 226 -2.08 11.06 13.02
CA GLU A 226 -2.08 11.91 14.21
C GLU A 226 -3.10 11.39 15.23
N TRP A 227 -4.31 11.07 14.79
CA TRP A 227 -5.37 10.54 15.64
C TRP A 227 -4.98 9.21 16.31
N MET A 228 -4.32 8.31 15.57
CA MET A 228 -3.81 7.05 16.13
C MET A 228 -2.73 7.24 17.21
N ALA A 229 -1.97 8.32 17.12
CA ALA A 229 -0.91 8.66 18.08
C ALA A 229 -1.42 9.43 19.30
N LEU A 230 -2.70 9.78 19.38
CA LEU A 230 -3.25 10.47 20.56
C LEU A 230 -3.15 9.57 21.80
N PRO A 231 -2.61 10.10 22.90
CA PRO A 231 -2.53 9.36 24.18
C PRO A 231 -3.91 9.00 24.73
N GLU A 232 -4.89 9.87 24.48
CA GLU A 232 -6.27 9.71 24.93
C GLU A 232 -7.24 10.11 23.82
N LYS A 233 -8.15 9.19 23.47
CA LYS A 233 -9.15 9.39 22.42
C LYS A 233 -10.49 9.92 22.93
N SER A 234 -10.65 10.11 24.24
CA SER A 234 -11.93 10.51 24.85
C SER A 234 -12.47 11.81 24.27
N ARG A 235 -11.59 12.77 23.95
CA ARG A 235 -11.95 14.06 23.32
C ARG A 235 -12.39 13.89 21.86
N PHE A 236 -11.84 12.89 21.15
CA PHE A 236 -12.10 12.62 19.75
C PHE A 236 -12.36 11.13 19.54
N PRO A 237 -13.57 10.64 19.88
CA PRO A 237 -13.89 9.22 19.86
C PRO A 237 -13.90 8.62 18.44
N THR A 238 -14.02 9.46 17.41
CA THR A 238 -13.98 9.04 16.00
C THR A 238 -12.98 9.85 15.20
N LEU A 239 -12.44 9.26 14.14
CA LEU A 239 -11.58 9.97 13.20
C LEU A 239 -12.31 11.18 12.56
N ASP A 240 -13.60 11.06 12.25
CA ASP A 240 -14.37 12.17 11.68
C ASP A 240 -14.43 13.37 12.64
N SER A 241 -14.65 13.14 13.94
CA SER A 241 -14.64 14.22 14.94
C SER A 241 -13.27 14.90 15.04
N TYR A 242 -12.19 14.12 14.92
CA TYR A 242 -10.83 14.63 14.90
C TYR A 242 -10.54 15.44 13.64
N VAL A 243 -10.90 14.92 12.47
CA VAL A 243 -10.71 15.61 11.17
C VAL A 243 -11.41 16.95 11.17
N ARG A 244 -12.69 17.02 11.60
CA ARG A 244 -13.46 18.28 11.69
C ARG A 244 -12.77 19.32 12.59
N HIS A 245 -12.21 18.90 13.70
CA HIS A 245 -11.41 19.79 14.56
C HIS A 245 -10.14 20.24 13.85
N ARG A 246 -9.36 19.32 13.29
CA ARG A 246 -8.06 19.60 12.69
C ARG A 246 -8.14 20.46 11.43
N ILE A 247 -9.18 20.33 10.60
CA ILE A 247 -9.33 21.20 9.42
C ILE A 247 -9.50 22.66 9.81
N THR A 248 -10.14 22.94 10.95
CA THR A 248 -10.26 24.30 11.47
C THR A 248 -8.92 24.84 11.94
N GLU A 249 -8.13 24.04 12.64
CA GLU A 249 -6.80 24.47 13.11
C GLU A 249 -5.78 24.62 11.97
N VAL A 250 -5.73 23.63 11.06
CA VAL A 250 -4.69 23.58 10.01
C VAL A 250 -5.04 24.45 8.81
N TYR A 251 -6.31 24.43 8.39
CA TYR A 251 -6.76 25.10 7.18
C TYR A 251 -7.63 26.35 7.44
N GLY A 252 -7.96 26.67 8.70
CA GLY A 252 -8.75 27.84 9.07
C GLY A 252 -10.17 27.82 8.50
N THR A 253 -10.76 26.64 8.31
CA THR A 253 -12.11 26.46 7.76
C THR A 253 -12.83 25.28 8.40
N THR A 254 -14.16 25.38 8.51
CA THR A 254 -15.04 24.27 8.91
C THR A 254 -15.61 23.55 7.69
N ASP A 255 -15.47 24.13 6.49
CA ASP A 255 -15.91 23.52 5.23
C ASP A 255 -14.90 22.46 4.77
N LEU A 256 -15.39 21.22 4.69
CA LEU A 256 -14.57 20.07 4.28
C LEU A 256 -14.09 20.23 2.83
N SER A 257 -14.88 20.75 1.92
CA SER A 257 -14.51 20.93 0.52
C SER A 257 -13.38 21.95 0.37
N GLU A 258 -13.44 23.05 1.14
CA GLU A 258 -12.36 24.03 1.17
C GLU A 258 -11.07 23.47 1.82
N ALA A 259 -11.21 22.71 2.90
CA ALA A 259 -10.08 22.01 3.52
C ALA A 259 -9.41 21.03 2.55
N LEU A 260 -10.20 20.26 1.79
CA LEU A 260 -9.72 19.35 0.76
C LEU A 260 -8.94 20.09 -0.35
N ARG A 261 -9.47 21.21 -0.84
CA ARG A 261 -8.76 22.05 -1.84
C ARG A 261 -7.42 22.55 -1.32
N ARG A 262 -7.38 23.04 -0.07
CA ARG A 262 -6.14 23.55 0.56
C ARG A 262 -5.14 22.42 0.77
N HIS A 263 -5.58 21.30 1.35
CA HIS A 263 -4.75 20.11 1.56
C HIS A 263 -4.13 19.61 0.25
N LEU A 264 -4.95 19.48 -0.80
CA LEU A 264 -4.48 19.03 -2.11
C LEU A 264 -3.48 20.01 -2.72
N ARG A 265 -3.74 21.31 -2.63
CA ARG A 265 -2.82 22.35 -3.13
C ARG A 265 -1.46 22.27 -2.44
N ASP A 266 -1.46 22.13 -1.11
CA ASP A 266 -0.24 22.02 -0.31
C ASP A 266 0.54 20.72 -0.67
N ALA A 267 -0.16 19.60 -0.82
CA ALA A 267 0.45 18.35 -1.24
C ALA A 267 1.01 18.45 -2.66
N ALA A 268 0.20 18.94 -3.60
CA ALA A 268 0.55 19.00 -5.01
C ALA A 268 1.67 20.00 -5.33
N SER A 269 1.86 21.04 -4.49
CA SER A 269 2.98 21.98 -4.64
C SER A 269 4.36 21.32 -4.52
N LYS A 270 4.43 20.11 -3.95
CA LYS A 270 5.65 19.33 -3.73
C LYS A 270 5.83 18.21 -4.77
N LEU A 271 4.83 18.00 -5.63
CA LEU A 271 4.87 16.96 -6.63
C LEU A 271 5.65 17.41 -7.87
N VAL A 272 6.28 16.45 -8.49
CA VAL A 272 6.92 16.56 -9.80
C VAL A 272 6.23 15.63 -10.79
N PRO A 273 6.30 15.88 -12.10
CA PRO A 273 5.81 14.94 -13.10
C PRO A 273 6.45 13.55 -12.88
N TYR A 274 5.68 12.50 -13.17
CA TYR A 274 6.21 11.14 -13.20
C TYR A 274 7.36 11.04 -14.19
N ASP A 275 8.51 10.58 -13.70
CA ASP A 275 9.74 10.44 -14.48
C ASP A 275 9.77 9.08 -15.21
N GLN A 276 9.11 9.05 -16.38
CA GLN A 276 9.01 7.84 -17.19
C GLN A 276 10.37 7.39 -17.76
N ASP A 277 11.29 8.32 -18.03
CA ASP A 277 12.63 7.98 -18.53
C ASP A 277 13.44 7.20 -17.48
N ARG A 278 13.26 7.56 -16.21
CA ARG A 278 13.92 6.90 -15.09
C ARG A 278 13.22 5.63 -14.64
N PHE A 279 11.90 5.65 -14.57
CA PHE A 279 11.13 4.59 -13.94
C PHE A 279 10.44 3.66 -14.95
N GLY A 280 10.47 4.00 -16.24
CA GLY A 280 9.88 3.21 -17.32
C GLY A 280 8.35 3.36 -17.43
N ASP A 281 7.74 2.54 -18.29
CA ASP A 281 6.32 2.59 -18.57
C ASP A 281 5.45 2.13 -17.39
N TYR A 282 4.19 2.55 -17.43
CA TYR A 282 3.17 2.05 -16.49
C TYR A 282 2.92 0.55 -16.69
N PRO A 283 2.43 -0.16 -15.66
CA PRO A 283 1.96 -1.53 -15.82
C PRO A 283 0.85 -1.61 -16.89
N ALA A 284 0.95 -2.56 -17.82
CA ALA A 284 -0.04 -2.72 -18.89
C ALA A 284 -1.48 -2.90 -18.37
N ILE A 285 -1.63 -3.51 -17.19
CA ILE A 285 -2.93 -3.74 -16.54
C ILE A 285 -3.69 -2.45 -16.18
N ILE A 286 -3.02 -1.29 -16.13
CA ILE A 286 -3.65 0.03 -15.84
C ILE A 286 -3.63 0.97 -17.04
N GLU A 287 -3.39 0.47 -18.26
CA GLU A 287 -3.35 1.30 -19.47
C GLU A 287 -4.66 2.09 -19.67
N LYS A 288 -5.81 1.48 -19.36
CA LYS A 288 -7.11 2.14 -19.43
C LYS A 288 -7.20 3.32 -18.45
N GLU A 289 -6.75 3.13 -17.23
CA GLU A 289 -6.75 4.15 -16.16
C GLU A 289 -5.79 5.30 -16.50
N VAL A 290 -4.69 5.02 -17.19
CA VAL A 290 -3.76 6.06 -17.68
C VAL A 290 -4.39 6.86 -18.83
N ARG A 291 -5.09 6.21 -19.77
CA ARG A 291 -5.79 6.89 -20.86
C ARG A 291 -7.02 7.68 -20.40
N GLN A 292 -7.73 7.19 -19.39
CA GLN A 292 -8.95 7.79 -18.84
C GLN A 292 -8.85 7.87 -17.30
N PRO A 293 -8.01 8.79 -16.77
CA PRO A 293 -7.75 8.85 -15.34
C PRO A 293 -8.98 9.31 -14.56
N LYS A 294 -9.32 8.55 -13.52
CA LYS A 294 -10.40 8.90 -12.57
C LYS A 294 -10.04 10.16 -11.78
N TYR A 295 -8.76 10.34 -11.45
CA TYR A 295 -8.24 11.46 -10.68
C TYR A 295 -7.22 12.23 -11.52
N ARG A 296 -7.40 13.55 -11.63
CA ARG A 296 -6.49 14.41 -12.39
C ARG A 296 -6.36 15.77 -11.72
N LEU A 297 -5.12 16.19 -11.48
CA LEU A 297 -4.82 17.51 -10.95
C LEU A 297 -5.17 18.59 -11.98
N ILE A 298 -5.78 19.67 -11.52
CA ILE A 298 -6.21 20.82 -12.34
C ILE A 298 -5.28 21.97 -12.06
N TYR A 299 -4.63 22.46 -13.12
CA TYR A 299 -3.67 23.56 -13.08
C TYR A 299 -4.29 24.86 -13.58
N LYS A 300 -3.98 25.98 -12.90
CA LYS A 300 -4.32 27.33 -13.34
C LYS A 300 -3.22 28.31 -12.89
N GLY A 301 -2.73 29.14 -13.82
CA GLY A 301 -1.68 30.10 -13.50
C GLY A 301 -0.34 29.48 -13.06
N GLY A 302 -0.04 28.26 -13.56
CA GLY A 302 1.21 27.53 -13.24
C GLY A 302 1.18 26.74 -11.93
N GLY A 303 0.10 26.77 -11.16
CA GLY A 303 -0.06 26.00 -9.92
C GLY A 303 -1.29 25.11 -9.92
N VAL A 304 -1.30 24.10 -9.05
CA VAL A 304 -2.47 23.25 -8.83
C VAL A 304 -3.53 24.04 -8.07
N VAL A 305 -4.75 24.05 -8.60
CA VAL A 305 -5.90 24.74 -7.98
C VAL A 305 -6.90 23.76 -7.38
N SER A 306 -7.06 22.59 -7.97
CA SER A 306 -7.99 21.54 -7.54
C SER A 306 -7.64 20.18 -8.16
N ARG A 307 -8.50 19.23 -7.96
CA ARG A 307 -8.55 17.95 -8.65
C ARG A 307 -10.00 17.68 -9.06
N ASN A 308 -10.20 16.90 -10.12
CA ASN A 308 -11.51 16.70 -10.75
C ASN A 308 -12.57 16.02 -9.84
N ASP A 309 -12.19 15.43 -8.71
CA ASP A 309 -13.10 14.87 -7.71
C ASP A 309 -13.43 15.82 -6.54
N ILE A 310 -13.04 17.11 -6.65
CA ILE A 310 -13.34 18.16 -5.68
C ILE A 310 -14.13 19.25 -6.41
N GLU A 311 -15.32 19.54 -5.92
CA GLU A 311 -16.15 20.62 -6.47
C GLU A 311 -15.42 21.95 -6.50
N THR A 312 -15.51 22.67 -7.63
CA THR A 312 -14.98 24.02 -7.75
C THR A 312 -16.02 25.02 -7.29
N PRO A 313 -15.65 26.18 -6.67
CA PRO A 313 -16.60 27.17 -6.18
C PRO A 313 -17.56 27.73 -7.24
N SER A 314 -17.26 27.58 -8.53
CA SER A 314 -18.13 28.01 -9.64
C SER A 314 -19.34 27.10 -9.84
N ASP A 315 -19.30 25.84 -9.39
CA ASP A 315 -20.38 24.89 -9.63
C ASP A 315 -21.52 25.02 -8.60
N SER A 316 -21.24 25.67 -7.46
CA SER A 316 -22.25 25.91 -6.41
C SER A 316 -23.14 27.14 -6.68
N VAL A 317 -22.76 28.04 -7.59
CA VAL A 317 -23.54 29.26 -7.91
C VAL A 317 -24.61 28.98 -8.97
N ASN A 318 -24.37 28.05 -9.89
CA ASN A 318 -25.33 27.76 -10.97
C ASN A 318 -26.50 26.83 -10.55
N SER A 319 -26.35 26.06 -9.46
CA SER A 319 -27.46 25.21 -8.98
C SER A 319 -28.54 25.96 -8.19
N SER A 320 -28.31 27.22 -7.82
CA SER A 320 -29.28 28.05 -7.08
C SER A 320 -30.11 28.99 -7.96
N GLU A 321 -29.75 29.17 -9.24
CA GLU A 321 -30.49 30.06 -10.16
C GLU A 321 -31.48 29.34 -11.08
N GLU A 322 -31.33 28.03 -11.35
CA GLU A 322 -32.30 27.28 -12.17
C GLU A 322 -33.61 26.91 -11.46
N GLY A 323 -33.71 27.16 -10.16
CA GLY A 323 -34.91 26.87 -9.38
C GLY A 323 -35.96 28.02 -9.26
N ARG A 324 -35.74 29.19 -9.93
CA ARG A 324 -36.58 30.38 -9.79
C ARG A 324 -37.32 30.87 -11.03
N ALA A 325 -37.27 30.16 -12.12
CA ALA A 325 -37.97 30.53 -13.34
C ALA A 325 -38.98 29.50 -13.78
N THR A 326 -39.99 29.21 -12.96
CA THR A 326 -41.32 28.70 -13.37
C THR A 326 -42.30 28.73 -12.16
N ARG A 327 -42.94 29.88 -12.00
CA ARG A 327 -44.30 30.00 -11.44
C ARG A 327 -45.03 31.18 -12.10
#